data_55a16fc37e417693127939031f4f4006
#
_entry.id   55a16fc37e417693127939031f4f4006
#
_cell.length_a   1.000
_cell.length_b   1.000
_cell.length_c   1.000
_cell.angle_alpha   90.00
_cell.angle_beta   90.00
_cell.angle_gamma   90.00
#
_symmetry.space_group_name_H-M   'P 1'
#
loop_
_entity.id
_entity.type
_entity.pdbx_description
1 polymer ?
#
loop_
_entity_poly.entity_id
_entity_poly.type
_entity_poly.pdbx_seq_one_letter_code
_entity_poly.pdbx_strand_id
1 'polypeptide(L)'
;MKLDMTEISTLIKEEIRRYRTKIEVSQVGTVLEVGDGIARIYGLDSAMANEMLEFEGGVVGEVFNLEEDSVGAVIYGDATRVQEGSSVRSTGRVLSVPVGEGLIGRVVNALCEPLDGLGPIETQSRRFIEFPAPGIAQRQP
;
A
#
# COMPACT_ATOMS: atom_id res chain seq x y z
N MET A 1 13.54 28.44 39.18
CA MET A 1 13.68 27.15 38.50
C MET A 1 14.77 27.26 37.45
N LYS A 2 15.95 26.72 37.72
CA LYS A 2 17.03 26.64 36.72
C LYS A 2 16.85 25.31 36.00
N LEU A 3 16.29 25.35 34.78
CA LEU A 3 16.32 24.18 33.88
C LEU A 3 17.77 23.90 33.53
N ASP A 4 18.23 22.74 33.86
CA ASP A 4 19.60 22.31 33.59
C ASP A 4 19.77 22.07 32.08
N MET A 5 20.87 22.52 31.51
CA MET A 5 21.13 22.38 30.04
C MET A 5 21.05 20.92 29.56
N THR A 6 21.28 19.98 30.48
CA THR A 6 21.21 18.55 30.25
C THR A 6 19.72 18.07 30.06
N GLU A 7 18.81 18.63 30.86
CA GLU A 7 17.38 18.31 30.75
C GLU A 7 16.75 18.86 29.45
N ILE A 8 17.15 20.08 29.08
CA ILE A 8 16.71 20.69 27.78
C ILE A 8 17.23 19.87 26.61
N SER A 9 18.46 19.42 26.64
CA SER A 9 19.05 18.57 25.58
C SER A 9 18.37 17.22 25.47
N THR A 10 17.93 16.64 26.59
CA THR A 10 17.21 15.36 26.61
C THR A 10 15.80 15.51 26.07
N LEU A 11 15.09 16.56 26.46
CA LEU A 11 13.74 16.87 25.96
C LEU A 11 13.74 17.15 24.45
N ILE A 12 14.72 17.90 23.96
CA ILE A 12 14.86 18.17 22.52
C ILE A 12 15.15 16.88 21.76
N LYS A 13 16.01 15.99 22.27
CA LYS A 13 16.31 14.69 21.65
C LYS A 13 15.09 13.75 21.65
N GLU A 14 14.28 13.76 22.69
CA GLU A 14 13.04 13.00 22.75
C GLU A 14 11.98 13.55 21.77
N GLU A 15 11.87 14.87 21.68
CA GLU A 15 10.93 15.51 20.75
C GLU A 15 11.36 15.29 19.29
N ILE A 16 12.65 15.35 18.98
CA ILE A 16 13.20 15.02 17.65
C ILE A 16 12.97 13.52 17.32
N ARG A 17 13.11 12.61 18.29
CA ARG A 17 12.76 11.20 18.09
C ARG A 17 11.27 11.01 17.84
N ARG A 18 10.40 11.67 18.59
CA ARG A 18 8.95 11.68 18.35
C ARG A 18 8.59 12.21 16.98
N TYR A 19 9.23 13.29 16.54
CA TYR A 19 9.03 13.84 15.20
C TYR A 19 9.51 12.89 14.10
N ARG A 20 10.65 12.22 14.26
CA ARG A 20 11.13 11.22 13.30
C ARG A 20 10.23 9.98 13.21
N THR A 21 9.56 9.59 14.29
CA THR A 21 8.62 8.46 14.30
C THR A 21 7.24 8.85 13.76
N LYS A 22 6.95 10.15 13.61
CA LYS A 22 5.66 10.69 13.15
C LYS A 22 5.66 11.23 11.73
N ILE A 23 6.80 11.23 11.07
CA ILE A 23 6.90 11.51 9.64
C ILE A 23 6.93 10.16 8.91
N GLU A 24 5.82 9.44 8.92
CA GLU A 24 5.39 8.76 7.71
C GLU A 24 5.04 9.91 6.75
N VAL A 25 5.96 10.24 5.87
CA VAL A 25 5.68 11.12 4.75
C VAL A 25 4.79 10.30 3.83
N SER A 26 3.51 10.26 4.14
CA SER A 26 2.52 9.78 3.20
C SER A 26 2.48 10.84 2.10
N GLN A 27 3.15 10.56 0.99
CA GLN A 27 3.01 11.38 -0.18
C GLN A 27 1.56 11.24 -0.66
N VAL A 28 0.92 12.38 -0.86
CA VAL A 28 -0.43 12.44 -1.39
C VAL A 28 -0.33 12.95 -2.81
N GLY A 29 -0.80 12.14 -3.74
CA GLY A 29 -0.95 12.47 -5.15
C GLY A 29 -2.39 12.79 -5.49
N THR A 30 -2.60 13.23 -6.72
CA THR A 30 -3.92 13.51 -7.30
C THR A 30 -4.11 12.69 -8.55
N VAL A 31 -5.26 12.05 -8.70
CA VAL A 31 -5.64 11.30 -9.89
C VAL A 31 -5.88 12.28 -11.04
N LEU A 32 -5.10 12.17 -12.11
CA LEU A 32 -5.25 12.99 -13.32
C LEU A 32 -6.30 12.39 -14.26
N GLU A 33 -6.28 11.07 -14.41
CA GLU A 33 -7.10 10.34 -15.34
C GLU A 33 -7.36 8.94 -14.79
N VAL A 34 -8.54 8.40 -15.02
CA VAL A 34 -8.89 7.02 -14.67
C VAL A 34 -9.67 6.37 -15.81
N GLY A 35 -9.26 5.17 -16.19
CA GLY A 35 -9.92 4.39 -17.24
C GLY A 35 -9.44 2.95 -17.26
N ASP A 36 -10.34 2.02 -17.57
CA ASP A 36 -10.04 0.59 -17.70
C ASP A 36 -9.29 -0.05 -16.51
N GLY A 37 -9.55 0.43 -15.29
CA GLY A 37 -8.91 -0.07 -14.08
C GLY A 37 -7.49 0.45 -13.86
N ILE A 38 -7.08 1.47 -14.62
CA ILE A 38 -5.79 2.15 -14.47
C ILE A 38 -6.03 3.60 -14.10
N ALA A 39 -5.24 4.11 -13.15
CA ALA A 39 -5.20 5.51 -12.78
C ALA A 39 -3.84 6.11 -13.13
N ARG A 40 -3.84 7.33 -13.67
CA ARG A 40 -2.67 8.17 -13.81
C ARG A 40 -2.67 9.20 -12.69
N ILE A 41 -1.55 9.30 -11.98
CA ILE A 41 -1.46 10.05 -10.71
C ILE A 41 -0.30 11.03 -10.80
N TYR A 42 -0.51 12.24 -10.31
CA TYR A 42 0.51 13.28 -10.18
C TYR A 42 0.90 13.47 -8.71
N GLY A 43 2.17 13.80 -8.45
CA GLY A 43 2.64 14.21 -7.12
C GLY A 43 3.09 13.06 -6.21
N LEU A 44 3.37 11.87 -6.76
CA LEU A 44 3.94 10.73 -6.03
C LEU A 44 5.42 10.51 -6.43
N ASP A 45 6.25 11.53 -6.30
CA ASP A 45 7.63 11.56 -6.83
C ASP A 45 8.57 10.51 -6.19
N SER A 46 8.26 10.02 -4.99
CA SER A 46 9.05 8.98 -4.32
C SER A 46 8.39 7.60 -4.32
N ALA A 47 7.30 7.41 -5.08
CA ALA A 47 6.66 6.12 -5.19
C ALA A 47 7.60 5.08 -5.81
N MET A 48 7.52 3.86 -5.31
CA MET A 48 8.29 2.73 -5.81
C MET A 48 7.44 1.87 -6.73
N ALA A 49 8.08 1.15 -7.66
CA ALA A 49 7.40 0.13 -8.44
C ALA A 49 6.79 -0.94 -7.52
N ASN A 50 5.59 -1.42 -7.84
CA ASN A 50 4.80 -2.39 -7.07
C ASN A 50 4.40 -1.89 -5.67
N GLU A 51 4.50 -0.59 -5.42
CA GLU A 51 4.05 -0.01 -4.17
C GLU A 51 2.53 0.01 -4.07
N MET A 52 2.01 -0.31 -2.89
CA MET A 52 0.59 -0.23 -2.59
C MET A 52 0.17 1.23 -2.40
N LEU A 53 -0.88 1.62 -3.11
CA LEU A 53 -1.52 2.92 -3.01
C LEU A 53 -2.91 2.78 -2.38
N GLU A 54 -3.30 3.78 -1.62
CA GLU A 54 -4.66 3.92 -1.10
C GLU A 54 -5.34 5.12 -1.76
N PHE A 55 -6.38 4.85 -2.52
CA PHE A 55 -7.26 5.87 -3.11
C PHE A 55 -8.31 6.32 -2.09
N GLU A 56 -8.85 7.49 -2.33
CA GLU A 56 -9.99 8.00 -1.59
C GLU A 56 -11.14 6.98 -1.60
N GLY A 57 -11.78 6.76 -0.43
CA GLY A 57 -12.82 5.74 -0.31
C GLY A 57 -12.32 4.32 -0.04
N GLY A 58 -11.01 4.14 0.25
CA GLY A 58 -10.44 2.86 0.68
C GLY A 58 -10.20 1.86 -0.45
N VAL A 59 -10.20 2.32 -1.70
CA VAL A 59 -9.82 1.48 -2.84
C VAL A 59 -8.30 1.34 -2.86
N VAL A 60 -7.81 0.13 -3.07
CA VAL A 60 -6.37 -0.18 -3.13
C VAL A 60 -5.92 -0.24 -4.58
N GLY A 61 -4.70 0.23 -4.83
CA GLY A 61 -4.02 0.08 -6.11
C GLY A 61 -2.55 -0.24 -5.94
N GLU A 62 -1.89 -0.46 -7.06
CA GLU A 62 -0.47 -0.78 -7.14
C GLU A 62 0.20 0.07 -8.20
N VAL A 63 1.37 0.61 -7.89
CA VAL A 63 2.21 1.33 -8.84
C VAL A 63 2.72 0.35 -9.89
N PHE A 64 2.30 0.54 -11.13
CA PHE A 64 2.69 -0.29 -12.26
C PHE A 64 3.75 0.37 -13.14
N ASN A 65 3.63 1.69 -13.36
CA ASN A 65 4.53 2.44 -14.21
C ASN A 65 4.97 3.75 -13.54
N LEU A 66 6.25 4.06 -13.64
CA LEU A 66 6.84 5.31 -13.16
C LEU A 66 7.28 6.11 -14.38
N GLU A 67 6.64 7.24 -14.59
CA GLU A 67 6.96 8.21 -15.65
C GLU A 67 7.64 9.44 -15.02
N GLU A 68 8.16 10.34 -15.83
CA GLU A 68 8.90 11.52 -15.36
C GLU A 68 8.04 12.43 -14.49
N ASP A 69 6.77 12.67 -14.88
CA ASP A 69 5.85 13.59 -14.20
C ASP A 69 4.60 12.91 -13.63
N SER A 70 4.47 11.60 -13.78
CA SER A 70 3.27 10.87 -13.35
C SER A 70 3.56 9.43 -12.97
N VAL A 71 2.63 8.84 -12.24
CA VAL A 71 2.66 7.43 -11.83
C VAL A 71 1.43 6.74 -12.40
N GLY A 72 1.64 5.66 -13.13
CA GLY A 72 0.57 4.76 -13.57
C GLY A 72 0.31 3.70 -12.49
N ALA A 73 -0.94 3.56 -12.07
CA ALA A 73 -1.36 2.60 -11.05
C ALA A 73 -2.49 1.71 -11.54
N VAL A 74 -2.43 0.43 -11.23
CA VAL A 74 -3.53 -0.52 -11.40
C VAL A 74 -4.45 -0.45 -10.19
N ILE A 75 -5.76 -0.38 -10.41
CA ILE A 75 -6.78 -0.33 -9.36
C ILE A 75 -7.28 -1.73 -9.07
N TYR A 76 -7.23 -2.14 -7.81
CA TYR A 76 -7.78 -3.40 -7.33
C TYR A 76 -9.16 -3.19 -6.69
N GLY A 77 -10.20 -3.76 -7.29
CA GLY A 77 -11.57 -3.64 -6.81
C GLY A 77 -12.44 -2.76 -7.71
N ASP A 78 -13.32 -1.98 -7.10
CA ASP A 78 -14.29 -1.15 -7.82
C ASP A 78 -13.68 0.17 -8.29
N ALA A 79 -13.18 0.18 -9.52
CA ALA A 79 -12.57 1.36 -10.13
C ALA A 79 -13.55 2.54 -10.31
N THR A 80 -14.87 2.29 -10.28
CA THR A 80 -15.88 3.36 -10.43
C THR A 80 -15.90 4.30 -9.23
N ARG A 81 -15.31 3.89 -8.11
CA ARG A 81 -15.16 4.70 -6.89
C ARG A 81 -13.98 5.66 -6.94
N VAL A 82 -13.08 5.50 -7.90
CA VAL A 82 -11.93 6.38 -8.12
C VAL A 82 -12.30 7.37 -9.22
N GLN A 83 -12.17 8.65 -8.96
CA GLN A 83 -12.52 9.72 -9.89
C GLN A 83 -11.31 10.62 -10.16
N GLU A 84 -11.33 11.30 -11.30
CA GLU A 84 -10.36 12.34 -11.60
C GLU A 84 -10.42 13.45 -10.54
N GLY A 85 -9.26 13.90 -10.07
CA GLY A 85 -9.15 14.88 -9.00
C GLY A 85 -9.20 14.31 -7.59
N SER A 86 -9.53 13.00 -7.42
CA SER A 86 -9.50 12.38 -6.08
C SER A 86 -8.07 12.23 -5.57
N SER A 87 -7.94 12.20 -4.25
CA SER A 87 -6.65 12.02 -3.58
C SER A 87 -6.23 10.55 -3.55
N VAL A 88 -4.94 10.33 -3.65
CA VAL A 88 -4.32 9.01 -3.51
C VAL A 88 -3.10 9.11 -2.62
N ARG A 89 -2.91 8.15 -1.74
CA ARG A 89 -1.82 8.11 -0.76
C ARG A 89 -0.86 6.97 -1.05
N SER A 90 0.43 7.29 -1.10
CA SER A 90 1.52 6.32 -1.06
C SER A 90 1.60 5.70 0.33
N THR A 91 1.76 4.38 0.40
CA THR A 91 1.87 3.65 1.68
C THR A 91 3.31 3.33 2.06
N GLY A 92 4.27 3.54 1.16
CA GLY A 92 5.67 3.16 1.37
C GLY A 92 5.90 1.65 1.47
N ARG A 93 4.92 0.82 1.06
CA ARG A 93 4.97 -0.64 1.17
C ARG A 93 4.65 -1.29 -0.16
N VAL A 94 5.44 -2.29 -0.53
CA VAL A 94 5.14 -3.14 -1.68
C VAL A 94 3.85 -3.93 -1.43
N LEU A 95 3.04 -4.05 -2.46
CA LEU A 95 1.75 -4.74 -2.37
C LEU A 95 1.94 -6.20 -1.94
N SER A 96 1.26 -6.56 -0.87
CA SER A 96 1.31 -7.89 -0.27
C SER A 96 -0.07 -8.36 0.14
N VAL A 97 -0.29 -9.64 0.06
CA VAL A 97 -1.55 -10.29 0.44
C VAL A 97 -1.36 -11.24 1.62
N PRO A 98 -2.39 -11.43 2.45
CA PRO A 98 -2.36 -12.45 3.48
C PRO A 98 -2.26 -13.84 2.85
N VAL A 99 -1.46 -14.72 3.45
CA VAL A 99 -1.27 -16.11 3.02
C VAL A 99 -1.34 -17.05 4.21
N GLY A 100 -1.79 -18.28 3.97
CA GLY A 100 -1.88 -19.30 5.00
C GLY A 100 -2.92 -20.38 4.71
N GLU A 101 -2.98 -21.39 5.55
CA GLU A 101 -3.91 -22.51 5.41
C GLU A 101 -5.38 -22.09 5.48
N GLY A 102 -5.69 -20.97 6.15
CA GLY A 102 -7.04 -20.43 6.23
C GLY A 102 -7.65 -20.02 4.88
N LEU A 103 -6.82 -19.88 3.82
CA LEU A 103 -7.27 -19.60 2.46
C LEU A 103 -7.72 -20.84 1.68
N ILE A 104 -7.37 -22.04 2.17
CA ILE A 104 -7.70 -23.28 1.47
C ILE A 104 -9.21 -23.50 1.47
N GLY A 105 -9.77 -23.71 0.28
CA GLY A 105 -11.22 -23.91 0.11
C GLY A 105 -12.06 -22.62 0.18
N ARG A 106 -11.44 -21.43 0.26
CA ARG A 106 -12.10 -20.14 0.28
C ARG A 106 -12.11 -19.49 -1.11
N VAL A 107 -13.13 -18.71 -1.37
CA VAL A 107 -13.23 -17.85 -2.57
C VAL A 107 -12.90 -16.43 -2.17
N VAL A 108 -11.87 -15.86 -2.79
CA VAL A 108 -11.33 -14.54 -2.45
C VAL A 108 -11.11 -13.68 -3.70
N ASN A 109 -11.04 -12.37 -3.51
CA ASN A 109 -10.60 -11.44 -4.54
C ASN A 109 -9.07 -11.38 -4.66
N ALA A 110 -8.53 -10.51 -5.51
CA ALA A 110 -7.09 -10.33 -5.72
C ALA A 110 -6.33 -9.89 -4.46
N LEU A 111 -6.99 -9.25 -3.51
CA LEU A 111 -6.41 -8.82 -2.22
C LEU A 111 -6.60 -9.86 -1.10
N CYS A 112 -7.07 -11.06 -1.44
CA CYS A 112 -7.43 -12.13 -0.51
C CYS A 112 -8.56 -11.78 0.46
N GLU A 113 -9.47 -10.87 0.08
CA GLU A 113 -10.69 -10.62 0.82
C GLU A 113 -11.76 -11.66 0.47
N PRO A 114 -12.49 -12.20 1.47
CA PRO A 114 -13.45 -13.28 1.22
C PRO A 114 -14.67 -12.81 0.41
N LEU A 115 -15.02 -13.55 -0.63
CA LEU A 115 -16.21 -13.36 -1.46
C LEU A 115 -17.29 -14.42 -1.23
N ASP A 116 -16.98 -15.46 -0.45
CA ASP A 116 -17.82 -16.64 -0.24
C ASP A 116 -18.87 -16.48 0.88
N GLY A 117 -18.88 -15.35 1.58
CA GLY A 117 -19.81 -15.09 2.69
C GLY A 117 -19.53 -15.90 3.97
N LEU A 118 -18.41 -16.64 4.05
CA LEU A 118 -18.05 -17.47 5.20
C LEU A 118 -17.30 -16.71 6.32
N GLY A 119 -17.29 -15.37 6.26
CA GLY A 119 -16.65 -14.53 7.27
C GLY A 119 -15.15 -14.32 7.03
N PRO A 120 -14.47 -13.59 7.94
CA PRO A 120 -13.07 -13.22 7.79
C PRO A 120 -12.15 -14.45 7.76
N ILE A 121 -11.00 -14.29 7.10
CA ILE A 121 -9.99 -15.32 6.99
C ILE A 121 -8.84 -14.98 7.94
N GLU A 122 -8.56 -15.86 8.88
CA GLU A 122 -7.42 -15.71 9.78
C GLU A 122 -6.13 -16.16 9.09
N THR A 123 -5.17 -15.26 8.99
CA THR A 123 -3.85 -15.54 8.42
C THR A 123 -2.77 -14.95 9.32
N GLN A 124 -1.64 -15.62 9.44
CA GLN A 124 -0.53 -15.19 10.30
C GLN A 124 0.62 -14.56 9.52
N SER A 125 0.62 -14.67 8.20
CA SER A 125 1.71 -14.21 7.35
C SER A 125 1.19 -13.47 6.12
N ARG A 126 2.07 -12.66 5.52
CA ARG A 126 1.81 -11.95 4.28
C ARG A 126 2.92 -12.25 3.28
N ARG A 127 2.61 -12.19 2.00
CA ARG A 127 3.54 -12.40 0.90
C ARG A 127 3.34 -11.34 -0.15
N PHE A 128 4.43 -10.90 -0.76
CA PHE A 128 4.35 -10.00 -1.92
C PHE A 128 3.62 -10.70 -3.07
N ILE A 129 2.81 -9.95 -3.81
CA ILE A 129 2.11 -10.47 -4.99
C ILE A 129 3.12 -10.86 -6.06
N GLU A 130 4.12 -10.00 -6.31
CA GLU A 130 5.25 -10.27 -7.18
C GLU A 130 6.17 -11.34 -6.54
N PHE A 131 5.94 -12.60 -6.89
CA PHE A 131 6.74 -13.72 -6.42
C PHE A 131 7.06 -14.67 -7.57
N PRO A 132 8.32 -15.13 -7.71
CA PRO A 132 8.70 -16.10 -8.72
C PRO A 132 7.87 -17.38 -8.60
N ALA A 133 7.23 -17.79 -9.68
CA ALA A 133 6.48 -19.05 -9.70
C ALA A 133 7.41 -20.24 -9.42
N PRO A 134 6.96 -21.26 -8.67
CA PRO A 134 7.76 -22.46 -8.45
C PRO A 134 8.04 -23.16 -9.77
N GLY A 135 9.28 -23.62 -9.95
CA GLY A 135 9.69 -24.40 -11.11
C GLY A 135 8.95 -25.72 -11.21
N ILE A 136 8.99 -26.37 -12.39
CA ILE A 136 8.26 -27.61 -12.67
C ILE A 136 8.58 -28.71 -11.63
N ALA A 137 9.86 -28.81 -11.21
CA ALA A 137 10.30 -29.80 -10.23
C ALA A 137 9.80 -29.55 -8.79
N GLN A 138 9.31 -28.35 -8.50
CA GLN A 138 8.81 -27.94 -7.18
C GLN A 138 7.28 -28.01 -7.07
N ARG A 139 6.60 -28.21 -8.19
CA ARG A 139 5.14 -28.37 -8.20
C ARG A 139 4.76 -29.79 -7.86
N GLN A 140 3.76 -29.95 -7.02
CA GLN A 140 3.13 -31.25 -6.79
C GLN A 140 2.35 -31.66 -8.04
N PRO A 141 2.35 -32.96 -8.39
CA PRO A 141 1.56 -33.48 -9.48
C PRO A 141 0.05 -33.38 -9.23
#